data_42c71557da4947cbab3821ef72b15240
#
_entry.id   42c71557da4947cbab3821ef72b15240
#
_cell.length_a   1.000
_cell.length_b   1.000
_cell.length_c   1.000
_cell.angle_alpha   90.00
_cell.angle_beta   90.00
_cell.angle_gamma   90.00
#
_symmetry.space_group_name_H-M   'P 1'
#
loop_
_entity.id
_entity.type
_entity.pdbx_description
1 polymer ?
#
loop_
_entity_poly.entity_id
_entity_poly.type
_entity_poly.pdbx_seq_one_letter_code
_entity_poly.pdbx_strand_id
1 'polypeptide(L)'
;MTIVRTRIAPSPTGDPHVGTAYIALFNLCFARQHGGQFILRIEDTDQVRSTRESEQQIFESLRWLGIEWDEGPDIGGPHGPYRQSERGDIYKKYSDELVAKGHAFPCFCSSERLDQVRTEQMANKETPRYDGHCLHLDPAVAQQRIAAGEAHVVRMQVPTEGVCVVPDMLRGTVEIPWDRMDMQVLMKTDGLPTYFLANVVDDHLMGITHVLRGEEWLPSAPKLIKLYEYFGWEQPQLCYMPLLRNPDKSKLSKRKNPTSVTFYERMGFLPQAMLNYLGRMGWSMPDEREKFSLAEMIEHFDIQRVSLGGPIFDMEKLSWLNGQWLRELSVETFAAEVQKWAFNPEYLMQIAPHVQGRVETFSQIAPLAGFFFAGSVPLDAQLFEHKKLSPEQVRQLMQLILWKLEALRQWDKERITGCIQAVVESLELKLRDAMPLMFAAITGHASSVSVLDAMEILGPDMTRFRLRQALELLGGASKKEVKEWEKLLAAIAG
;
A
#
# COMPACT_ATOMS: atom_id res chain seq x y z
N MET A 1 16.33 32.13 -1.17
CA MET A 1 16.37 30.71 -0.77
C MET A 1 15.23 30.03 -1.49
N THR A 2 15.46 28.88 -2.12
CA THR A 2 14.42 28.09 -2.77
C THR A 2 13.51 27.52 -1.67
N ILE A 3 12.20 27.66 -1.81
CA ILE A 3 11.21 27.10 -0.86
C ILE A 3 11.35 25.57 -0.89
N VAL A 4 11.43 24.95 0.28
CA VAL A 4 11.44 23.48 0.38
C VAL A 4 10.09 22.93 -0.09
N ARG A 5 10.11 21.99 -1.02
CA ARG A 5 8.90 21.32 -1.54
C ARG A 5 9.10 19.82 -1.50
N THR A 6 8.25 19.15 -0.74
CA THR A 6 8.19 17.69 -0.64
C THR A 6 6.87 17.16 -1.21
N ARG A 7 6.76 15.86 -1.41
CA ARG A 7 5.51 15.25 -1.88
C ARG A 7 5.33 13.83 -1.37
N ILE A 8 4.07 13.45 -1.23
CA ILE A 8 3.64 12.05 -1.22
C ILE A 8 2.93 11.73 -2.54
N ALA A 9 3.22 10.58 -3.12
CA ALA A 9 2.72 10.21 -4.45
C ALA A 9 2.18 8.76 -4.45
N PRO A 10 1.04 8.51 -3.78
CA PRO A 10 0.46 7.17 -3.72
C PRO A 10 -0.24 6.77 -5.02
N SER A 11 -0.19 5.46 -5.33
CA SER A 11 -1.02 4.86 -6.37
C SER A 11 -2.33 4.37 -5.76
N PRO A 12 -3.51 4.76 -6.32
CA PRO A 12 -4.83 4.40 -5.76
C PRO A 12 -5.24 2.99 -6.18
N THR A 13 -4.48 1.98 -5.76
CA THR A 13 -4.63 0.57 -6.17
C THR A 13 -5.16 -0.33 -5.06
N GLY A 14 -5.76 0.23 -4.03
CA GLY A 14 -6.33 -0.46 -2.87
C GLY A 14 -6.26 0.39 -1.60
N ASP A 15 -6.48 -0.25 -0.44
CA ASP A 15 -6.54 0.43 0.85
C ASP A 15 -5.25 1.19 1.17
N PRO A 16 -5.33 2.41 1.75
CA PRO A 16 -4.18 3.24 2.08
C PRO A 16 -3.30 2.57 3.13
N HIS A 17 -2.04 2.36 2.77
CA HIS A 17 -1.09 1.61 3.57
C HIS A 17 -0.44 2.50 4.65
N VAL A 18 -0.26 1.99 5.88
CA VAL A 18 0.46 2.72 6.95
C VAL A 18 1.87 3.15 6.55
N GLY A 19 2.53 2.42 5.63
CA GLY A 19 3.81 2.84 5.06
C GLY A 19 3.71 4.13 4.23
N THR A 20 2.58 4.35 3.53
CA THR A 20 2.31 5.61 2.83
C THR A 20 2.11 6.74 3.84
N ALA A 21 1.34 6.50 4.90
CA ALA A 21 1.15 7.47 5.97
C ALA A 21 2.46 7.81 6.70
N TYR A 22 3.31 6.81 6.93
CA TYR A 22 4.65 6.99 7.49
C TYR A 22 5.51 7.92 6.63
N ILE A 23 5.62 7.64 5.34
CA ILE A 23 6.40 8.49 4.41
C ILE A 23 5.75 9.88 4.27
N ALA A 24 4.42 9.99 4.24
CA ALA A 24 3.70 11.26 4.19
C ALA A 24 4.00 12.13 5.42
N LEU A 25 3.98 11.54 6.62
CA LEU A 25 4.30 12.22 7.87
C LEU A 25 5.72 12.84 7.86
N PHE A 26 6.72 12.08 7.42
CA PHE A 26 8.10 12.57 7.37
C PHE A 26 8.29 13.65 6.30
N ASN A 27 7.63 13.53 5.15
CA ASN A 27 7.60 14.60 4.13
C ASN A 27 6.95 15.88 4.66
N LEU A 28 5.81 15.75 5.35
CA LEU A 28 5.11 16.88 5.98
C LEU A 28 6.00 17.57 7.02
N CYS A 29 6.57 16.81 7.96
CA CYS A 29 7.42 17.35 9.02
C CYS A 29 8.64 18.06 8.42
N PHE A 30 9.30 17.47 7.45
CA PHE A 30 10.44 18.10 6.77
C PHE A 30 10.05 19.42 6.09
N ALA A 31 8.95 19.43 5.33
CA ALA A 31 8.47 20.65 4.67
C ALA A 31 8.11 21.73 5.69
N ARG A 32 7.31 21.41 6.70
CA ARG A 32 6.82 22.38 7.69
C ARG A 32 7.95 22.99 8.53
N GLN A 33 8.92 22.18 8.95
CA GLN A 33 10.07 22.67 9.70
C GLN A 33 10.87 23.73 8.91
N HIS A 34 10.95 23.56 7.58
CA HIS A 34 11.66 24.50 6.71
C HIS A 34 10.77 25.61 6.14
N GLY A 35 9.54 25.80 6.67
CA GLY A 35 8.58 26.78 6.13
C GLY A 35 8.18 26.52 4.67
N GLY A 36 8.24 25.26 4.25
CA GLY A 36 8.00 24.82 2.89
C GLY A 36 6.60 24.27 2.66
N GLN A 37 6.43 23.59 1.53
CA GLN A 37 5.16 23.05 1.04
C GLN A 37 5.21 21.53 0.91
N PHE A 38 4.09 20.88 1.23
CA PHE A 38 3.87 19.45 1.08
C PHE A 38 2.75 19.19 0.08
N ILE A 39 3.02 18.37 -0.94
CA ILE A 39 2.16 18.16 -2.11
C ILE A 39 1.65 16.73 -2.12
N LEU A 40 0.37 16.56 -2.45
CA LEU A 40 -0.22 15.25 -2.76
C LEU A 40 -0.35 15.09 -4.27
N ARG A 41 0.28 14.06 -4.84
CA ARG A 41 0.14 13.65 -6.25
C ARG A 41 -0.41 12.25 -6.32
N ILE A 42 -1.34 11.97 -7.23
CA ILE A 42 -1.90 10.65 -7.46
C ILE A 42 -1.22 10.00 -8.67
N GLU A 43 -0.59 8.84 -8.43
CA GLU A 43 0.08 8.05 -9.47
C GLU A 43 -0.85 6.93 -9.97
N ASP A 44 -1.78 7.29 -10.85
CA ASP A 44 -2.85 6.47 -11.40
C ASP A 44 -2.61 6.02 -12.86
N THR A 45 -1.36 5.94 -13.29
CA THR A 45 -1.00 5.48 -14.65
C THR A 45 -1.30 4.01 -14.92
N ASP A 46 -1.54 3.21 -13.90
CA ASP A 46 -2.10 1.86 -13.99
C ASP A 46 -3.63 1.93 -13.83
N GLN A 47 -4.32 2.26 -14.91
CA GLN A 47 -5.77 2.46 -14.90
C GLN A 47 -6.56 1.17 -14.66
N VAL A 48 -5.96 0.01 -14.88
CA VAL A 48 -6.60 -1.30 -14.59
C VAL A 48 -6.74 -1.53 -13.09
N ARG A 49 -5.77 -1.06 -12.29
CA ARG A 49 -5.75 -1.24 -10.84
C ARG A 49 -6.19 -0.01 -10.05
N SER A 50 -6.15 1.17 -10.66
CA SER A 50 -6.51 2.43 -10.00
C SER A 50 -8.03 2.63 -10.00
N THR A 51 -8.60 3.03 -8.85
CA THR A 51 -10.02 3.35 -8.72
C THR A 51 -10.22 4.68 -7.99
N ARG A 52 -11.34 5.35 -8.26
CA ARG A 52 -11.72 6.60 -7.57
C ARG A 52 -12.02 6.36 -6.09
N GLU A 53 -12.55 5.20 -5.74
CA GLU A 53 -12.81 4.79 -4.37
C GLU A 53 -11.51 4.68 -3.57
N SER A 54 -10.48 4.05 -4.14
CA SER A 54 -9.16 3.96 -3.50
C SER A 54 -8.48 5.33 -3.37
N GLU A 55 -8.66 6.22 -4.35
CA GLU A 55 -8.19 7.61 -4.28
C GLU A 55 -8.86 8.36 -3.12
N GLN A 56 -10.19 8.25 -3.01
CA GLN A 56 -10.95 8.89 -1.96
C GLN A 56 -10.52 8.38 -0.57
N GLN A 57 -10.30 7.08 -0.43
CA GLN A 57 -9.78 6.48 0.81
C GLN A 57 -8.39 7.00 1.19
N ILE A 58 -7.52 7.30 0.21
CA ILE A 58 -6.23 7.94 0.47
C ILE A 58 -6.43 9.32 1.11
N PHE A 59 -7.32 10.15 0.53
CA PHE A 59 -7.60 11.49 1.07
C PHE A 59 -8.17 11.42 2.49
N GLU A 60 -9.17 10.58 2.70
CA GLU A 60 -9.83 10.39 3.99
C GLU A 60 -8.85 9.90 5.05
N SER A 61 -8.01 8.92 4.73
CA SER A 61 -7.03 8.37 5.66
C SER A 61 -5.94 9.37 6.06
N LEU A 62 -5.43 10.16 5.11
CA LEU A 62 -4.44 11.19 5.42
C LEU A 62 -5.06 12.31 6.24
N ARG A 63 -6.28 12.75 5.91
CA ARG A 63 -7.02 13.76 6.68
C ARG A 63 -7.39 13.27 8.08
N TRP A 64 -7.83 12.01 8.21
CA TRP A 64 -8.07 11.41 9.52
C TRP A 64 -6.82 11.48 10.41
N LEU A 65 -5.65 11.23 9.84
CA LEU A 65 -4.37 11.38 10.54
C LEU A 65 -3.99 12.84 10.82
N GLY A 66 -4.66 13.83 10.21
CA GLY A 66 -4.26 15.24 10.31
C GLY A 66 -3.06 15.59 9.41
N ILE A 67 -2.78 14.77 8.39
CA ILE A 67 -1.78 15.03 7.35
C ILE A 67 -2.46 15.84 6.24
N GLU A 68 -2.23 17.14 6.24
CA GLU A 68 -2.78 18.08 5.26
C GLU A 68 -1.72 18.52 4.25
N TRP A 69 -2.11 18.67 2.99
CA TRP A 69 -1.26 19.10 1.89
C TRP A 69 -1.63 20.48 1.38
N ASP A 70 -0.66 21.17 0.76
CA ASP A 70 -0.82 22.53 0.25
C ASP A 70 -1.30 22.58 -1.18
N GLU A 71 -1.02 21.51 -1.94
CA GLU A 71 -1.43 21.34 -3.34
C GLU A 71 -1.82 19.86 -3.55
N GLY A 72 -2.85 19.63 -4.34
CA GLY A 72 -3.31 18.27 -4.61
C GLY A 72 -4.52 18.20 -5.52
N PRO A 73 -4.97 16.99 -5.91
CA PRO A 73 -6.03 16.82 -6.90
C PRO A 73 -7.41 17.30 -6.46
N ASP A 74 -7.63 17.48 -5.18
CA ASP A 74 -8.89 17.90 -4.56
C ASP A 74 -8.93 19.38 -4.18
N ILE A 75 -7.77 19.98 -3.87
CA ILE A 75 -7.65 21.38 -3.48
C ILE A 75 -7.05 22.26 -4.59
N GLY A 76 -6.49 21.64 -5.64
CA GLY A 76 -5.83 22.35 -6.72
C GLY A 76 -4.44 22.89 -6.36
N GLY A 77 -3.97 23.87 -7.12
CA GLY A 77 -2.68 24.54 -6.96
C GLY A 77 -2.10 24.96 -8.30
N PRO A 78 -0.95 25.68 -8.30
CA PRO A 78 -0.38 26.27 -9.52
C PRO A 78 0.29 25.24 -10.46
N HIS A 79 0.56 24.00 -10.00
CA HIS A 79 1.29 22.99 -10.75
C HIS A 79 0.41 21.84 -11.25
N GLY A 80 -0.93 22.01 -11.20
CA GLY A 80 -1.89 21.02 -11.66
C GLY A 80 -1.76 20.65 -13.15
N PRO A 81 -2.43 19.56 -13.56
CA PRO A 81 -3.18 18.59 -12.76
C PRO A 81 -2.27 17.75 -11.83
N TYR A 82 -2.83 17.23 -10.72
CA TYR A 82 -2.10 16.42 -9.74
C TYR A 82 -2.40 14.92 -9.85
N ARG A 83 -3.16 14.50 -10.87
CA ARG A 83 -3.33 13.10 -11.26
C ARG A 83 -2.50 12.82 -12.50
N GLN A 84 -1.71 11.77 -12.48
CA GLN A 84 -0.84 11.44 -13.61
C GLN A 84 -1.62 11.06 -14.87
N SER A 85 -2.79 10.42 -14.74
CA SER A 85 -3.67 10.13 -15.87
C SER A 85 -4.17 11.36 -16.64
N GLU A 86 -4.15 12.53 -16.01
CA GLU A 86 -4.59 13.80 -16.61
C GLU A 86 -3.44 14.57 -17.29
N ARG A 87 -2.21 14.03 -17.33
CA ARG A 87 -0.98 14.70 -17.78
C ARG A 87 -0.35 14.05 -19.03
N GLY A 88 -1.11 13.24 -19.76
CA GLY A 88 -0.61 12.45 -20.89
C GLY A 88 0.19 13.25 -21.93
N ASP A 89 -0.31 14.42 -22.34
CA ASP A 89 0.36 15.30 -23.32
C ASP A 89 1.72 15.80 -22.80
N ILE A 90 1.83 16.08 -21.52
CA ILE A 90 3.08 16.50 -20.88
C ILE A 90 4.11 15.38 -21.00
N TYR A 91 3.75 14.15 -20.64
CA TYR A 91 4.67 13.01 -20.69
C TYR A 91 5.06 12.66 -22.14
N LYS A 92 4.10 12.77 -23.07
CA LYS A 92 4.39 12.56 -24.48
C LYS A 92 5.45 13.54 -24.97
N LYS A 93 5.30 14.84 -24.68
CA LYS A 93 6.26 15.88 -25.05
C LYS A 93 7.67 15.54 -24.56
N TYR A 94 7.84 15.15 -23.30
CA TYR A 94 9.16 14.85 -22.74
C TYR A 94 9.70 13.50 -23.20
N SER A 95 8.86 12.53 -23.49
CA SER A 95 9.26 11.28 -24.15
C SER A 95 9.81 11.54 -25.56
N ASP A 96 9.11 12.35 -26.36
CA ASP A 96 9.53 12.72 -27.69
C ASP A 96 10.87 13.51 -27.66
N GLU A 97 11.07 14.36 -26.66
CA GLU A 97 12.34 15.07 -26.43
C GLU A 97 13.49 14.10 -26.16
N LEU A 98 13.30 13.08 -25.31
CA LEU A 98 14.32 12.07 -25.04
C LEU A 98 14.67 11.26 -26.28
N VAL A 99 13.70 10.91 -27.12
CA VAL A 99 13.92 10.22 -28.38
C VAL A 99 14.71 11.10 -29.34
N ALA A 100 14.32 12.37 -29.49
CA ALA A 100 15.00 13.33 -30.37
C ALA A 100 16.47 13.59 -29.96
N LYS A 101 16.77 13.55 -28.64
CA LYS A 101 18.12 13.67 -28.10
C LYS A 101 18.93 12.35 -28.14
N GLY A 102 18.32 11.22 -28.56
CA GLY A 102 18.98 9.92 -28.58
C GLY A 102 19.16 9.26 -27.20
N HIS A 103 18.41 9.73 -26.19
CA HIS A 103 18.42 9.18 -24.82
C HIS A 103 17.35 8.12 -24.58
N ALA A 104 16.40 8.00 -25.52
CA ALA A 104 15.40 6.98 -25.57
C ALA A 104 15.16 6.53 -27.02
N PHE A 105 14.54 5.37 -27.20
CA PHE A 105 14.31 4.80 -28.53
C PHE A 105 12.96 4.06 -28.58
N PRO A 106 12.28 4.04 -29.75
CA PRO A 106 11.10 3.22 -29.97
C PRO A 106 11.47 1.73 -29.98
N CYS A 107 10.71 0.92 -29.30
CA CYS A 107 10.88 -0.53 -29.25
C CYS A 107 9.60 -1.25 -29.72
N PHE A 108 9.73 -2.05 -30.76
CA PHE A 108 8.65 -2.77 -31.43
C PHE A 108 8.62 -4.26 -31.08
N CYS A 109 9.32 -4.69 -30.04
CA CYS A 109 9.32 -6.09 -29.62
C CYS A 109 7.97 -6.48 -29.04
N SER A 110 7.44 -7.63 -29.51
CA SER A 110 6.23 -8.23 -28.95
C SER A 110 6.48 -8.82 -27.56
N SER A 111 5.41 -9.05 -26.80
CA SER A 111 5.46 -9.71 -25.49
C SER A 111 6.08 -11.09 -25.58
N GLU A 112 5.68 -11.87 -26.60
CA GLU A 112 6.13 -13.24 -26.84
C GLU A 112 7.64 -13.30 -27.06
N ARG A 113 8.18 -12.35 -27.86
CA ARG A 113 9.63 -12.24 -28.08
C ARG A 113 10.36 -11.92 -26.78
N LEU A 114 9.85 -10.97 -26.00
CA LEU A 114 10.47 -10.59 -24.73
C LEU A 114 10.44 -11.74 -23.71
N ASP A 115 9.38 -12.54 -23.70
CA ASP A 115 9.27 -13.71 -22.83
C ASP A 115 10.21 -14.85 -23.27
N GLN A 116 10.43 -15.03 -24.56
CA GLN A 116 11.46 -15.95 -25.06
C GLN A 116 12.85 -15.53 -24.59
N VAL A 117 13.24 -14.28 -24.79
CA VAL A 117 14.54 -13.74 -24.34
C VAL A 117 14.75 -13.95 -22.84
N ARG A 118 13.72 -13.65 -22.02
CA ARG A 118 13.77 -13.89 -20.56
C ARG A 118 13.97 -15.36 -20.22
N THR A 119 13.25 -16.25 -20.92
CA THR A 119 13.33 -17.70 -20.70
C THR A 119 14.71 -18.24 -21.03
N GLU A 120 15.31 -17.79 -22.14
CA GLU A 120 16.66 -18.16 -22.55
C GLU A 120 17.71 -17.66 -21.57
N GLN A 121 17.61 -16.39 -21.13
CA GLN A 121 18.50 -15.80 -20.13
C GLN A 121 18.43 -16.56 -18.80
N MET A 122 17.21 -16.90 -18.33
CA MET A 122 17.04 -17.71 -17.11
C MET A 122 17.63 -19.10 -17.24
N ALA A 123 17.47 -19.76 -18.39
CA ALA A 123 18.07 -21.08 -18.66
C ALA A 123 19.61 -21.00 -18.61
N ASN A 124 20.19 -19.90 -19.09
CA ASN A 124 21.62 -19.63 -19.05
C ASN A 124 22.11 -19.11 -17.68
N LYS A 125 21.22 -18.96 -16.67
CA LYS A 125 21.51 -18.37 -15.35
C LYS A 125 21.96 -16.89 -15.43
N GLU A 126 21.53 -16.19 -16.44
CA GLU A 126 21.74 -14.75 -16.60
C GLU A 126 20.59 -13.98 -15.92
N THR A 127 20.85 -12.74 -15.51
CA THR A 127 19.79 -11.86 -15.02
C THR A 127 18.91 -11.41 -16.18
N PRO A 128 17.60 -11.66 -16.14
CA PRO A 128 16.68 -11.26 -17.21
C PRO A 128 16.69 -9.75 -17.41
N ARG A 129 16.96 -9.32 -18.66
CA ARG A 129 16.94 -7.91 -19.07
C ARG A 129 16.64 -7.79 -20.56
N TYR A 130 16.27 -6.60 -20.99
CA TYR A 130 16.07 -6.32 -22.41
C TYR A 130 17.40 -6.47 -23.16
N ASP A 131 17.39 -7.17 -24.30
CA ASP A 131 18.57 -7.53 -25.08
C ASP A 131 19.08 -6.41 -26.03
N GLY A 132 18.44 -5.25 -26.04
CA GLY A 132 18.82 -4.12 -26.89
C GLY A 132 18.41 -4.25 -28.36
N HIS A 133 17.56 -5.21 -28.74
CA HIS A 133 17.20 -5.50 -30.12
C HIS A 133 16.82 -4.27 -30.96
N CYS A 134 16.04 -3.33 -30.42
CA CYS A 134 15.65 -2.12 -31.16
C CYS A 134 16.55 -0.90 -30.87
N LEU A 135 17.60 -1.04 -30.06
CA LEU A 135 18.45 0.08 -29.64
C LEU A 135 19.19 0.73 -30.83
N HIS A 136 19.59 -0.10 -31.80
CA HIS A 136 20.36 0.34 -32.97
C HIS A 136 19.51 0.39 -34.25
N LEU A 137 18.20 0.41 -34.12
CA LEU A 137 17.31 0.57 -35.27
C LEU A 137 17.51 1.95 -35.89
N ASP A 138 17.64 2.00 -37.22
CA ASP A 138 17.77 3.24 -37.94
C ASP A 138 16.58 4.19 -37.61
N PRO A 139 16.85 5.43 -37.19
CA PRO A 139 15.78 6.38 -36.82
C PRO A 139 14.74 6.62 -37.95
N ALA A 140 15.15 6.58 -39.22
CA ALA A 140 14.23 6.74 -40.33
C ALA A 140 13.30 5.52 -40.45
N VAL A 141 13.82 4.30 -40.24
CA VAL A 141 13.03 3.07 -40.22
C VAL A 141 12.07 3.09 -39.03
N ALA A 142 12.55 3.49 -37.87
CA ALA A 142 11.71 3.60 -36.67
C ALA A 142 10.53 4.59 -36.91
N GLN A 143 10.85 5.76 -37.49
CA GLN A 143 9.83 6.77 -37.82
C GLN A 143 8.81 6.27 -38.85
N GLN A 144 9.27 5.54 -39.85
CA GLN A 144 8.36 4.94 -40.85
C GLN A 144 7.41 3.92 -40.22
N ARG A 145 7.88 3.09 -39.30
CA ARG A 145 7.06 2.13 -38.57
C ARG A 145 6.03 2.80 -37.66
N ILE A 146 6.45 3.87 -36.96
CA ILE A 146 5.54 4.71 -36.15
C ILE A 146 4.46 5.34 -37.04
N ALA A 147 4.85 5.93 -38.19
CA ALA A 147 3.92 6.55 -39.11
C ALA A 147 2.95 5.55 -39.73
N ALA A 148 3.34 4.28 -39.87
CA ALA A 148 2.47 3.18 -40.30
C ALA A 148 1.53 2.69 -39.18
N GLY A 149 1.58 3.28 -37.96
CA GLY A 149 0.72 2.91 -36.83
C GLY A 149 1.16 1.63 -36.11
N GLU A 150 2.41 1.19 -36.28
CA GLU A 150 2.90 -0.02 -35.61
C GLU A 150 2.99 0.21 -34.09
N ALA A 151 2.43 -0.74 -33.30
CA ALA A 151 2.44 -0.67 -31.86
C ALA A 151 3.89 -0.72 -31.33
N HIS A 152 4.23 0.23 -30.47
CA HIS A 152 5.56 0.34 -29.90
C HIS A 152 5.53 0.92 -28.48
N VAL A 153 6.60 0.72 -27.75
CA VAL A 153 6.88 1.41 -26.47
C VAL A 153 8.11 2.30 -26.66
N VAL A 154 8.29 3.27 -25.80
CA VAL A 154 9.55 4.03 -25.74
C VAL A 154 10.37 3.52 -24.58
N ARG A 155 11.62 3.14 -24.85
CA ARG A 155 12.58 2.67 -23.83
C ARG A 155 13.68 3.68 -23.60
N MET A 156 14.07 3.78 -22.34
CA MET A 156 15.24 4.55 -21.92
C MET A 156 16.54 3.85 -22.32
N GLN A 157 17.48 4.57 -22.89
CA GLN A 157 18.85 4.11 -23.00
C GLN A 157 19.54 4.23 -21.64
N VAL A 158 20.29 3.21 -21.23
CA VAL A 158 21.05 3.23 -19.98
C VAL A 158 22.52 2.87 -20.26
N PRO A 159 23.48 3.40 -19.49
CA PRO A 159 24.86 2.95 -19.57
C PRO A 159 24.99 1.46 -19.25
N THR A 160 25.96 0.80 -19.84
CA THR A 160 26.25 -0.64 -19.62
C THR A 160 27.44 -0.87 -18.71
N GLU A 161 28.25 0.17 -18.47
CA GLU A 161 29.50 0.11 -17.70
C GLU A 161 29.57 1.25 -16.69
N GLY A 162 30.40 1.06 -15.68
CA GLY A 162 30.62 2.04 -14.62
C GLY A 162 29.58 1.97 -13.51
N VAL A 163 29.55 3.01 -12.69
CA VAL A 163 28.64 3.11 -11.52
C VAL A 163 27.87 4.42 -11.56
N CYS A 164 26.66 4.38 -11.06
CA CYS A 164 25.88 5.58 -10.72
C CYS A 164 26.13 5.95 -9.27
N VAL A 165 26.47 7.18 -9.02
CA VAL A 165 26.60 7.76 -7.69
C VAL A 165 25.27 8.33 -7.26
N VAL A 166 24.64 7.74 -6.24
CA VAL A 166 23.36 8.15 -5.68
C VAL A 166 23.62 8.90 -4.38
N PRO A 167 23.43 10.22 -4.33
CA PRO A 167 23.51 10.98 -3.09
C PRO A 167 22.23 10.72 -2.27
N ASP A 168 22.38 10.23 -1.04
CA ASP A 168 21.28 9.98 -0.10
C ASP A 168 21.51 10.77 1.19
N MET A 169 20.55 11.57 1.60
CA MET A 169 20.63 12.39 2.80
C MET A 169 20.91 11.57 4.09
N LEU A 170 20.53 10.29 4.13
CA LEU A 170 20.73 9.42 5.30
C LEU A 170 21.95 8.51 5.19
N ARG A 171 22.32 8.07 3.98
CA ARG A 171 23.37 7.08 3.73
C ARG A 171 24.64 7.71 3.17
N GLY A 172 24.61 9.01 2.88
CA GLY A 172 25.68 9.66 2.14
C GLY A 172 25.71 9.21 0.68
N THR A 173 26.83 8.74 0.21
CA THR A 173 27.01 8.30 -1.17
C THR A 173 26.80 6.80 -1.31
N VAL A 174 25.88 6.40 -2.20
CA VAL A 174 25.65 4.99 -2.54
C VAL A 174 26.02 4.76 -4.00
N GLU A 175 26.90 3.80 -4.26
CA GLU A 175 27.31 3.43 -5.62
C GLU A 175 26.54 2.23 -6.13
N ILE A 176 25.91 2.36 -7.30
CA ILE A 176 25.12 1.30 -7.92
C ILE A 176 25.65 1.05 -9.33
N PRO A 177 26.13 -0.16 -9.66
CA PRO A 177 26.63 -0.51 -10.98
C PRO A 177 25.54 -0.42 -12.06
N TRP A 178 25.90 0.14 -13.22
CA TRP A 178 25.01 0.28 -14.38
C TRP A 178 24.67 -1.07 -15.02
N ASP A 179 25.54 -2.06 -14.93
CA ASP A 179 25.32 -3.42 -15.44
C ASP A 179 24.10 -4.13 -14.80
N ARG A 180 23.61 -3.61 -13.66
CA ARG A 180 22.38 -4.08 -13.00
C ARG A 180 21.11 -3.40 -13.50
N MET A 181 21.24 -2.40 -14.37
CA MET A 181 20.09 -1.63 -14.86
C MET A 181 19.55 -2.21 -16.16
N ASP A 182 18.22 -2.31 -16.26
CA ASP A 182 17.54 -2.64 -17.49
C ASP A 182 17.11 -1.36 -18.23
N MET A 183 17.04 -1.43 -19.57
CA MET A 183 16.50 -0.37 -20.42
C MET A 183 14.99 -0.25 -20.20
N GLN A 184 14.62 0.60 -19.27
CA GLN A 184 13.24 0.75 -18.77
C GLN A 184 12.31 1.28 -19.85
N VAL A 185 11.10 0.72 -19.93
CA VAL A 185 10.01 1.34 -20.69
C VAL A 185 9.64 2.66 -20.01
N LEU A 186 9.61 3.75 -20.76
CA LEU A 186 9.19 5.09 -20.34
C LEU A 186 7.75 5.38 -20.72
N MET A 187 7.36 5.04 -21.97
CA MET A 187 5.99 5.16 -22.47
C MET A 187 5.47 3.82 -22.93
N LYS A 188 4.25 3.50 -22.50
CA LYS A 188 3.53 2.28 -22.87
C LYS A 188 2.83 2.45 -24.23
N THR A 189 2.36 1.33 -24.79
CA THR A 189 1.60 1.33 -26.06
C THR A 189 0.25 2.04 -25.97
N ASP A 190 -0.31 2.16 -24.76
CA ASP A 190 -1.55 2.91 -24.50
C ASP A 190 -1.35 4.43 -24.42
N GLY A 191 -0.12 4.92 -24.60
CA GLY A 191 0.23 6.33 -24.52
C GLY A 191 0.42 6.87 -23.09
N LEU A 192 0.32 6.01 -22.08
CA LEU A 192 0.59 6.39 -20.69
C LEU A 192 2.05 6.14 -20.32
N PRO A 193 2.64 6.97 -19.46
CA PRO A 193 4.00 6.78 -19.00
C PRO A 193 4.09 5.61 -18.01
N THR A 194 5.28 5.09 -17.85
CA THR A 194 5.62 4.32 -16.65
C THR A 194 6.04 5.26 -15.53
N TYR A 195 6.11 4.71 -14.33
CA TYR A 195 6.54 5.40 -13.11
C TYR A 195 7.78 6.28 -13.32
N PHE A 196 8.82 5.80 -14.01
CA PHE A 196 10.11 6.49 -14.12
C PHE A 196 10.00 7.84 -14.83
N LEU A 197 9.37 7.89 -15.99
CA LEU A 197 9.19 9.13 -16.73
C LEU A 197 8.23 10.07 -15.98
N ALA A 198 7.09 9.55 -15.55
CA ALA A 198 6.08 10.36 -14.88
C ALA A 198 6.63 11.00 -13.60
N ASN A 199 7.34 10.23 -12.77
CA ASN A 199 7.90 10.72 -11.51
C ASN A 199 8.91 11.86 -11.71
N VAL A 200 9.88 11.71 -12.64
CA VAL A 200 10.90 12.72 -12.90
C VAL A 200 10.30 13.99 -13.50
N VAL A 201 9.40 13.85 -14.48
CA VAL A 201 8.74 15.00 -15.13
C VAL A 201 7.89 15.76 -14.12
N ASP A 202 7.12 15.06 -13.30
CA ASP A 202 6.26 15.69 -12.31
C ASP A 202 7.05 16.35 -11.19
N ASP A 203 8.06 15.67 -10.63
CA ASP A 203 8.90 16.24 -9.58
C ASP A 203 9.58 17.53 -10.07
N HIS A 204 10.06 17.56 -11.33
CA HIS A 204 10.62 18.77 -11.92
C HIS A 204 9.57 19.88 -12.11
N LEU A 205 8.45 19.57 -12.78
CA LEU A 205 7.43 20.58 -13.10
C LEU A 205 6.66 21.10 -11.87
N MET A 206 6.57 20.30 -10.81
CA MET A 206 5.98 20.69 -9.54
C MET A 206 7.00 21.33 -8.58
N GLY A 207 8.25 21.52 -9.04
CA GLY A 207 9.31 22.17 -8.27
C GLY A 207 9.70 21.43 -7.00
N ILE A 208 9.62 20.09 -7.00
CA ILE A 208 10.00 19.28 -5.85
C ILE A 208 11.50 19.41 -5.59
N THR A 209 11.85 19.81 -4.39
CA THR A 209 13.25 20.02 -3.97
C THR A 209 13.83 18.85 -3.19
N HIS A 210 12.98 18.11 -2.49
CA HIS A 210 13.37 16.97 -1.65
C HIS A 210 12.42 15.80 -1.85
N VAL A 211 12.98 14.63 -2.09
CA VAL A 211 12.26 13.37 -2.32
C VAL A 211 12.54 12.41 -1.18
N LEU A 212 11.67 12.41 -0.16
CA LEU A 212 11.69 11.42 0.90
C LEU A 212 10.80 10.25 0.50
N ARG A 213 11.33 9.02 0.47
CA ARG A 213 10.62 7.82 0.02
C ARG A 213 11.22 6.54 0.60
N GLY A 214 10.52 5.42 0.50
CA GLY A 214 11.01 4.15 1.02
C GLY A 214 12.28 3.63 0.32
N GLU A 215 13.14 2.97 1.08
CA GLU A 215 14.43 2.42 0.60
C GLU A 215 14.29 1.34 -0.48
N GLU A 216 13.10 0.75 -0.68
CA GLU A 216 12.83 -0.19 -1.76
C GLU A 216 13.03 0.41 -3.16
N TRP A 217 13.04 1.73 -3.27
CA TRP A 217 13.27 2.46 -4.51
C TRP A 217 14.74 2.79 -4.77
N LEU A 218 15.61 2.62 -3.77
CA LEU A 218 17.04 2.91 -3.91
C LEU A 218 17.71 2.12 -5.05
N PRO A 219 17.43 0.81 -5.25
CA PRO A 219 18.03 0.06 -6.37
C PRO A 219 17.67 0.61 -7.75
N SER A 220 16.57 1.35 -7.89
CA SER A 220 16.13 1.96 -9.16
C SER A 220 16.51 3.43 -9.30
N ALA A 221 17.12 4.04 -8.28
CA ALA A 221 17.54 5.43 -8.28
C ALA A 221 18.43 5.82 -9.49
N PRO A 222 19.36 4.97 -9.99
CA PRO A 222 20.17 5.30 -11.15
C PRO A 222 19.37 5.72 -12.37
N LYS A 223 18.22 5.07 -12.62
CA LYS A 223 17.35 5.40 -13.76
C LYS A 223 16.73 6.81 -13.63
N LEU A 224 16.34 7.19 -12.41
CA LEU A 224 15.76 8.52 -12.14
C LEU A 224 16.85 9.60 -12.30
N ILE A 225 18.03 9.39 -11.70
CA ILE A 225 19.15 10.32 -11.80
C ILE A 225 19.56 10.51 -13.26
N LYS A 226 19.64 9.41 -14.03
CA LYS A 226 19.99 9.48 -15.45
C LYS A 226 18.94 10.25 -16.28
N LEU A 227 17.65 10.16 -15.93
CA LEU A 227 16.61 10.95 -16.58
C LEU A 227 16.78 12.44 -16.29
N TYR A 228 17.07 12.85 -15.06
CA TYR A 228 17.42 14.25 -14.74
C TYR A 228 18.60 14.74 -15.57
N GLU A 229 19.66 13.93 -15.67
CA GLU A 229 20.84 14.23 -16.49
C GLU A 229 20.49 14.39 -17.99
N TYR A 230 19.69 13.48 -18.55
CA TYR A 230 19.26 13.52 -19.95
C TYR A 230 18.41 14.73 -20.30
N PHE A 231 17.59 15.19 -19.36
CA PHE A 231 16.85 16.43 -19.52
C PHE A 231 17.71 17.68 -19.27
N GLY A 232 18.85 17.55 -18.61
CA GLY A 232 19.68 18.68 -18.15
C GLY A 232 19.06 19.41 -16.97
N TRP A 233 18.27 18.71 -16.16
CA TRP A 233 17.60 19.26 -14.98
C TRP A 233 18.41 19.00 -13.70
N GLU A 234 18.32 19.95 -12.77
CA GLU A 234 18.82 19.73 -11.41
C GLU A 234 17.95 18.68 -10.72
N GLN A 235 18.60 17.65 -10.15
CA GLN A 235 17.89 16.62 -9.39
C GLN A 235 17.54 17.13 -7.98
N PRO A 236 16.40 16.70 -7.39
CA PRO A 236 16.08 16.98 -6.01
C PRO A 236 17.03 16.27 -5.05
N GLN A 237 17.12 16.72 -3.82
CA GLN A 237 17.78 15.99 -2.73
C GLN A 237 17.02 14.67 -2.47
N LEU A 238 17.74 13.56 -2.45
CA LEU A 238 17.16 12.23 -2.28
C LEU A 238 17.33 11.73 -0.84
N CYS A 239 16.27 11.17 -0.29
CA CYS A 239 16.24 10.60 1.05
C CYS A 239 15.48 9.28 1.04
N TYR A 240 16.20 8.17 1.19
CA TYR A 240 15.62 6.83 1.19
C TYR A 240 15.37 6.36 2.64
N MET A 241 14.12 6.48 3.07
CA MET A 241 13.64 6.13 4.41
C MET A 241 13.62 4.62 4.64
N PRO A 242 13.92 4.15 5.85
CA PRO A 242 13.86 2.72 6.18
C PRO A 242 12.43 2.19 6.06
N LEU A 243 12.29 0.91 5.69
CA LEU A 243 11.01 0.24 5.61
C LEU A 243 10.48 -0.18 6.98
N LEU A 244 9.18 -0.05 7.17
CA LEU A 244 8.48 -0.68 8.29
C LEU A 244 8.56 -2.22 8.14
N ARG A 245 8.90 -2.90 9.23
CA ARG A 245 9.11 -4.35 9.26
C ARG A 245 8.17 -5.05 10.22
N ASN A 246 7.90 -6.30 9.93
CA ASN A 246 7.25 -7.22 10.87
C ASN A 246 8.23 -7.63 11.98
N PRO A 247 7.77 -8.22 13.10
CA PRO A 247 8.63 -8.75 14.17
C PRO A 247 9.70 -9.75 13.67
N ASP A 248 9.40 -10.50 12.61
CA ASP A 248 10.36 -11.41 11.97
C ASP A 248 11.32 -10.72 10.99
N LYS A 249 11.39 -9.38 11.02
CA LYS A 249 12.22 -8.52 10.18
C LYS A 249 11.85 -8.52 8.68
N SER A 250 10.83 -9.25 8.25
CA SER A 250 10.32 -9.14 6.87
C SER A 250 9.64 -7.79 6.66
N LYS A 251 9.53 -7.34 5.40
CA LYS A 251 8.78 -6.13 5.04
C LYS A 251 7.34 -6.23 5.56
N LEU A 252 6.83 -5.16 6.16
CA LEU A 252 5.44 -5.08 6.62
C LEU A 252 4.50 -5.34 5.43
N SER A 253 3.59 -6.28 5.58
CA SER A 253 2.70 -6.70 4.48
C SER A 253 1.33 -7.15 4.99
N LYS A 254 0.31 -6.99 4.15
CA LYS A 254 -1.09 -7.39 4.42
C LYS A 254 -1.25 -8.86 4.84
N ARG A 255 -0.32 -9.74 4.46
CA ARG A 255 -0.37 -11.17 4.80
C ARG A 255 -0.10 -11.46 6.27
N LYS A 256 0.63 -10.59 6.97
CA LYS A 256 1.06 -10.84 8.36
C LYS A 256 0.42 -9.90 9.37
N ASN A 257 0.20 -8.64 8.97
CA ASN A 257 -0.35 -7.62 9.85
C ASN A 257 -1.36 -6.76 9.08
N PRO A 258 -2.35 -6.18 9.75
CA PRO A 258 -3.16 -5.13 9.17
C PRO A 258 -2.26 -3.95 8.75
N THR A 259 -2.37 -3.54 7.50
CA THR A 259 -1.54 -2.46 6.95
C THR A 259 -2.34 -1.25 6.49
N SER A 260 -3.67 -1.34 6.47
CA SER A 260 -4.54 -0.22 6.13
C SER A 260 -4.67 0.75 7.29
N VAL A 261 -4.61 2.05 7.00
CA VAL A 261 -4.90 3.12 7.98
C VAL A 261 -6.32 3.01 8.50
N THR A 262 -7.28 2.66 7.64
CA THR A 262 -8.70 2.50 8.00
C THR A 262 -8.95 1.38 9.02
N PHE A 263 -8.09 0.38 9.06
CA PHE A 263 -8.15 -0.65 10.11
C PHE A 263 -7.95 -0.04 11.50
N TYR A 264 -6.95 0.83 11.66
CA TYR A 264 -6.65 1.44 12.96
C TYR A 264 -7.72 2.42 13.39
N GLU A 265 -8.29 3.17 12.45
CA GLU A 265 -9.47 4.00 12.70
C GLU A 265 -10.64 3.16 13.22
N ARG A 266 -10.96 2.06 12.55
CA ARG A 266 -12.04 1.12 12.97
C ARG A 266 -11.74 0.42 14.29
N MET A 267 -10.48 0.18 14.61
CA MET A 267 -10.05 -0.34 15.91
C MET A 267 -10.19 0.68 17.05
N GLY A 268 -10.50 1.94 16.74
CA GLY A 268 -10.64 3.00 17.75
C GLY A 268 -9.30 3.59 18.21
N PHE A 269 -8.26 3.52 17.38
CA PHE A 269 -7.05 4.28 17.66
C PHE A 269 -7.27 5.76 17.37
N LEU A 270 -6.71 6.61 18.24
CA LEU A 270 -6.70 8.05 18.01
C LEU A 270 -5.70 8.42 16.91
N PRO A 271 -6.04 9.34 16.01
CA PRO A 271 -5.12 9.77 14.95
C PRO A 271 -3.82 10.36 15.52
N GLN A 272 -3.87 11.07 16.65
CA GLN A 272 -2.69 11.59 17.34
C GLN A 272 -1.75 10.48 17.81
N ALA A 273 -2.30 9.38 18.32
CA ALA A 273 -1.53 8.22 18.73
C ALA A 273 -0.87 7.51 17.55
N MET A 274 -1.60 7.40 16.44
CA MET A 274 -1.06 6.84 15.19
C MET A 274 0.09 7.67 14.64
N LEU A 275 -0.06 9.00 14.56
CA LEU A 275 1.01 9.91 14.11
C LEU A 275 2.22 9.84 15.03
N ASN A 276 2.02 9.91 16.33
CA ASN A 276 3.08 9.79 17.32
C ASN A 276 3.82 8.45 17.17
N TYR A 277 3.08 7.34 16.99
CA TYR A 277 3.67 6.03 16.80
C TYR A 277 4.48 5.94 15.50
N LEU A 278 3.91 6.41 14.38
CA LEU A 278 4.61 6.45 13.08
C LEU A 278 5.83 7.37 13.13
N GLY A 279 5.75 8.50 13.83
CA GLY A 279 6.88 9.41 14.06
C GLY A 279 8.04 8.74 14.80
N ARG A 280 7.75 7.80 15.71
CA ARG A 280 8.77 7.01 16.42
C ARG A 280 9.37 5.89 15.57
N MET A 281 8.84 5.62 14.39
CA MET A 281 9.36 4.58 13.50
C MET A 281 10.67 5.03 12.85
N GLY A 282 11.77 4.79 13.53
CA GLY A 282 13.12 5.14 13.10
C GLY A 282 13.58 6.55 13.48
N TRP A 283 12.76 7.36 14.19
CA TRP A 283 13.11 8.68 14.70
C TRP A 283 12.70 8.81 16.17
N SER A 284 13.32 9.73 16.92
CA SER A 284 13.00 10.01 18.31
C SER A 284 13.15 11.48 18.61
N MET A 285 12.36 11.95 19.60
CA MET A 285 12.51 13.29 20.17
C MET A 285 13.93 13.48 20.73
N PRO A 286 14.49 14.72 20.72
CA PRO A 286 15.80 15.01 21.29
C PRO A 286 15.96 14.64 22.76
N ASP A 287 14.89 14.71 23.55
CA ASP A 287 14.80 14.34 24.95
C ASP A 287 14.38 12.89 25.18
N GLU A 288 14.28 12.09 24.11
CA GLU A 288 13.93 10.67 24.11
C GLU A 288 12.51 10.34 24.63
N ARG A 289 11.66 11.34 24.89
CA ARG A 289 10.28 11.09 25.30
C ARG A 289 9.52 10.35 24.21
N GLU A 290 8.67 9.43 24.62
CA GLU A 290 7.92 8.58 23.70
C GLU A 290 6.64 9.23 23.18
N LYS A 291 6.00 10.06 23.98
CA LYS A 291 4.77 10.76 23.65
C LYS A 291 5.05 12.18 23.23
N PHE A 292 4.58 12.54 22.04
CA PHE A 292 4.69 13.87 21.45
C PHE A 292 3.59 14.11 20.41
N SER A 293 3.19 15.35 20.23
CA SER A 293 2.26 15.80 19.22
C SER A 293 2.94 15.97 17.85
N LEU A 294 2.12 16.09 16.79
CA LEU A 294 2.63 16.44 15.44
C LEU A 294 3.35 17.79 15.45
N ALA A 295 2.82 18.79 16.17
CA ALA A 295 3.43 20.11 16.28
C ALA A 295 4.83 20.05 16.91
N GLU A 296 4.99 19.31 18.00
CA GLU A 296 6.28 19.07 18.65
C GLU A 296 7.24 18.28 17.75
N MET A 297 6.74 17.30 16.99
CA MET A 297 7.56 16.58 16.02
C MET A 297 8.08 17.54 14.94
N ILE A 298 7.23 18.41 14.37
CA ILE A 298 7.63 19.39 13.35
C ILE A 298 8.70 20.35 13.93
N GLU A 299 8.50 20.85 15.14
CA GLU A 299 9.43 21.78 15.80
C GLU A 299 10.83 21.19 15.98
N HIS A 300 10.90 19.91 16.36
CA HIS A 300 12.15 19.24 16.71
C HIS A 300 12.64 18.27 15.62
N PHE A 301 12.00 18.26 14.46
CA PHE A 301 12.32 17.30 13.41
C PHE A 301 13.73 17.54 12.87
N ASP A 302 14.54 16.50 12.84
CA ASP A 302 15.85 16.46 12.19
C ASP A 302 15.97 15.15 11.42
N ILE A 303 16.05 15.25 10.11
CA ILE A 303 16.14 14.09 9.21
C ILE A 303 17.40 13.25 9.47
N GLN A 304 18.49 13.86 9.96
CA GLN A 304 19.74 13.17 10.26
C GLN A 304 19.63 12.23 11.47
N ARG A 305 18.58 12.39 12.27
CA ARG A 305 18.30 11.51 13.40
C ARG A 305 17.54 10.23 13.02
N VAL A 306 17.21 10.07 11.74
CA VAL A 306 16.52 8.86 11.27
C VAL A 306 17.48 7.67 11.26
N SER A 307 17.14 6.65 12.02
CA SER A 307 17.88 5.39 12.09
C SER A 307 17.58 4.50 10.88
N LEU A 308 18.62 3.95 10.27
CA LEU A 308 18.51 3.06 9.09
C LEU A 308 18.12 1.62 9.43
N GLY A 309 17.95 1.28 10.70
CA GLY A 309 17.74 -0.10 11.18
C GLY A 309 16.43 -0.78 10.78
N GLY A 310 15.52 -0.10 10.09
CA GLY A 310 14.22 -0.62 9.70
C GLY A 310 13.33 -0.93 10.92
N PRO A 311 12.46 0.01 11.35
CA PRO A 311 11.70 -0.13 12.60
C PRO A 311 10.69 -1.26 12.52
N ILE A 312 10.53 -1.97 13.64
CA ILE A 312 9.54 -3.04 13.78
C ILE A 312 8.20 -2.43 14.16
N PHE A 313 7.17 -2.75 13.40
CA PHE A 313 5.80 -2.37 13.68
C PHE A 313 5.22 -3.30 14.76
N ASP A 314 4.98 -2.74 15.93
CA ASP A 314 4.53 -3.45 17.15
C ASP A 314 3.16 -2.91 17.59
N MET A 315 2.14 -3.77 17.49
CA MET A 315 0.75 -3.45 17.85
C MET A 315 0.55 -3.24 19.35
N GLU A 316 1.32 -3.92 20.20
CA GLU A 316 1.22 -3.79 21.66
C GLU A 316 1.75 -2.42 22.08
N LYS A 317 2.88 -2.02 21.50
CA LYS A 317 3.45 -0.69 21.73
C LYS A 317 2.54 0.43 21.21
N LEU A 318 1.94 0.26 20.05
CA LEU A 318 0.95 1.21 19.52
C LEU A 318 -0.27 1.30 20.46
N SER A 319 -0.80 0.17 20.93
CA SER A 319 -1.94 0.13 21.84
C SER A 319 -1.61 0.80 23.20
N TRP A 320 -0.42 0.55 23.72
CA TRP A 320 0.05 1.21 24.94
C TRP A 320 0.11 2.73 24.76
N LEU A 321 0.69 3.19 23.65
CA LEU A 321 0.80 4.63 23.35
C LEU A 321 -0.58 5.26 23.16
N ASN A 322 -1.47 4.60 22.44
CA ASN A 322 -2.86 5.05 22.30
C ASN A 322 -3.57 5.18 23.66
N GLY A 323 -3.35 4.24 24.56
CA GLY A 323 -3.84 4.30 25.92
C GLY A 323 -3.33 5.52 26.70
N GLN A 324 -2.08 6.00 26.44
CA GLN A 324 -1.57 7.23 27.05
C GLN A 324 -2.37 8.45 26.55
N TRP A 325 -2.67 8.52 25.24
CA TRP A 325 -3.47 9.60 24.66
C TRP A 325 -4.92 9.57 25.16
N LEU A 326 -5.57 8.39 25.21
CA LEU A 326 -6.95 8.25 25.71
C LEU A 326 -7.11 8.72 27.17
N ARG A 327 -6.15 8.42 28.03
CA ARG A 327 -6.22 8.78 29.46
C ARG A 327 -6.06 10.28 29.74
N GLU A 328 -5.57 11.04 28.79
CA GLU A 328 -5.45 12.50 28.92
C GLU A 328 -6.67 13.25 28.40
N LEU A 329 -7.58 12.58 27.71
CA LEU A 329 -8.84 13.20 27.30
C LEU A 329 -9.70 13.53 28.53
N SER A 330 -10.37 14.68 28.49
CA SER A 330 -11.45 14.92 29.45
C SER A 330 -12.56 13.89 29.24
N VAL A 331 -13.38 13.66 30.26
CA VAL A 331 -14.52 12.73 30.18
C VAL A 331 -15.45 13.11 29.03
N GLU A 332 -15.69 14.41 28.84
CA GLU A 332 -16.55 14.96 27.80
C GLU A 332 -15.97 14.69 26.40
N THR A 333 -14.66 14.95 26.22
CA THR A 333 -13.97 14.67 24.95
C THR A 333 -13.94 13.17 24.66
N PHE A 334 -13.66 12.36 25.68
CA PHE A 334 -13.67 10.90 25.54
C PHE A 334 -15.06 10.39 25.10
N ALA A 335 -16.15 10.89 25.73
CA ALA A 335 -17.50 10.52 25.35
C ALA A 335 -17.84 10.95 23.90
N ALA A 336 -17.41 12.14 23.49
CA ALA A 336 -17.59 12.62 22.12
C ALA A 336 -16.84 11.75 21.09
N GLU A 337 -15.58 11.37 21.40
CA GLU A 337 -14.81 10.47 20.52
C GLU A 337 -15.43 9.07 20.43
N VAL A 338 -15.95 8.52 21.54
CA VAL A 338 -16.70 7.25 21.53
C VAL A 338 -17.94 7.35 20.64
N GLN A 339 -18.68 8.46 20.75
CA GLN A 339 -19.87 8.69 19.92
C GLN A 339 -19.50 8.79 18.44
N LYS A 340 -18.45 9.54 18.11
CA LYS A 340 -17.96 9.69 16.73
C LYS A 340 -17.48 8.36 16.16
N TRP A 341 -16.76 7.55 16.94
CA TRP A 341 -16.20 6.28 16.49
C TRP A 341 -17.27 5.19 16.35
N ALA A 342 -18.03 4.88 17.42
CA ALA A 342 -18.93 3.73 17.47
C ALA A 342 -20.35 4.04 17.02
N PHE A 343 -20.85 5.24 17.35
CA PHE A 343 -22.24 5.62 17.19
C PHE A 343 -22.45 6.66 16.08
N ASN A 344 -21.56 6.72 15.09
CA ASN A 344 -21.81 7.57 13.93
C ASN A 344 -22.99 7.04 13.10
N PRO A 345 -23.83 7.95 12.54
CA PRO A 345 -25.05 7.54 11.84
C PRO A 345 -24.80 6.65 10.62
N GLU A 346 -23.73 6.87 9.88
CA GLU A 346 -23.41 6.12 8.65
C GLU A 346 -23.09 4.66 8.97
N TYR A 347 -22.28 4.41 10.01
CA TYR A 347 -21.95 3.05 10.43
C TYR A 347 -23.16 2.34 11.04
N LEU A 348 -23.96 3.04 11.84
CA LEU A 348 -25.20 2.50 12.40
C LEU A 348 -26.20 2.15 11.30
N MET A 349 -26.31 2.95 10.24
CA MET A 349 -27.20 2.66 9.11
C MET A 349 -26.76 1.43 8.30
N GLN A 350 -25.49 1.06 8.30
CA GLN A 350 -25.04 -0.20 7.72
C GLN A 350 -25.44 -1.41 8.58
N ILE A 351 -25.42 -1.28 9.90
CA ILE A 351 -25.71 -2.36 10.85
C ILE A 351 -27.22 -2.56 11.06
N ALA A 352 -27.99 -1.48 11.15
CA ALA A 352 -29.38 -1.48 11.54
C ALA A 352 -30.27 -2.43 10.74
N PRO A 353 -30.21 -2.54 9.40
CA PRO A 353 -31.04 -3.46 8.62
C PRO A 353 -30.84 -4.93 9.01
N HIS A 354 -29.68 -5.31 9.50
CA HIS A 354 -29.35 -6.67 9.87
C HIS A 354 -29.81 -7.04 11.31
N VAL A 355 -30.11 -6.03 12.11
CA VAL A 355 -30.43 -6.16 13.54
C VAL A 355 -31.92 -5.92 13.81
N GLN A 356 -32.54 -4.93 13.16
CA GLN A 356 -33.89 -4.44 13.45
C GLN A 356 -34.94 -5.54 13.54
N GLY A 357 -34.94 -6.49 12.60
CA GLY A 357 -35.90 -7.60 12.59
C GLY A 357 -35.61 -8.75 13.57
N ARG A 358 -34.56 -8.60 14.40
CA ARG A 358 -34.08 -9.66 15.31
C ARG A 358 -34.13 -9.28 16.79
N VAL A 359 -34.54 -8.06 17.10
CA VAL A 359 -34.58 -7.52 18.45
C VAL A 359 -35.99 -7.01 18.77
N GLU A 360 -36.42 -7.21 20.00
CA GLU A 360 -37.67 -6.67 20.53
C GLU A 360 -37.40 -5.41 21.38
N THR A 361 -36.20 -5.26 21.90
CA THR A 361 -35.77 -4.10 22.68
C THR A 361 -34.34 -3.68 22.29
N PHE A 362 -34.01 -2.40 22.44
CA PHE A 362 -32.64 -1.90 22.15
C PHE A 362 -31.56 -2.55 23.02
N SER A 363 -31.89 -3.03 24.23
CA SER A 363 -30.93 -3.73 25.09
C SER A 363 -30.40 -5.03 24.48
N GLN A 364 -31.10 -5.61 23.51
CA GLN A 364 -30.68 -6.84 22.81
C GLN A 364 -29.66 -6.56 21.68
N ILE A 365 -29.46 -5.30 21.32
CA ILE A 365 -28.51 -4.93 20.26
C ILE A 365 -27.07 -5.29 20.67
N ALA A 366 -26.66 -4.94 21.90
CA ALA A 366 -25.30 -5.18 22.36
C ALA A 366 -24.88 -6.66 22.32
N PRO A 367 -25.64 -7.63 22.86
CA PRO A 367 -25.29 -9.04 22.73
C PRO A 367 -25.39 -9.58 21.30
N LEU A 368 -26.23 -9.03 20.45
CA LEU A 368 -26.43 -9.50 19.07
C LEU A 368 -25.39 -8.93 18.11
N ALA A 369 -25.03 -7.65 18.25
CA ALA A 369 -24.25 -6.87 17.28
C ALA A 369 -23.03 -6.15 17.89
N GLY A 370 -22.72 -6.37 19.18
CA GLY A 370 -21.60 -5.74 19.86
C GLY A 370 -20.25 -6.02 19.21
N PHE A 371 -20.13 -7.13 18.51
CA PHE A 371 -18.91 -7.48 17.77
C PHE A 371 -18.56 -6.47 16.66
N PHE A 372 -19.50 -5.71 16.13
CA PHE A 372 -19.22 -4.63 15.17
C PHE A 372 -18.37 -3.49 15.79
N PHE A 373 -18.46 -3.33 17.11
CA PHE A 373 -17.74 -2.30 17.89
C PHE A 373 -16.55 -2.88 18.67
N ALA A 374 -16.19 -4.14 18.43
CA ALA A 374 -15.06 -4.78 19.04
C ALA A 374 -13.87 -4.90 18.07
N GLY A 375 -12.69 -4.59 18.51
CA GLY A 375 -11.47 -4.85 17.73
C GLY A 375 -11.19 -6.35 17.61
N SER A 376 -11.15 -7.02 18.77
CA SER A 376 -11.09 -8.48 18.89
C SER A 376 -12.39 -8.99 19.47
N VAL A 377 -12.77 -10.21 19.10
CA VAL A 377 -13.91 -10.91 19.69
C VAL A 377 -13.41 -12.03 20.62
N PRO A 378 -14.16 -12.37 21.67
CA PRO A 378 -13.84 -13.55 22.48
C PRO A 378 -13.83 -14.80 21.61
N LEU A 379 -12.69 -15.50 21.56
CA LEU A 379 -12.56 -16.73 20.80
C LEU A 379 -12.50 -17.92 21.76
N ASP A 380 -13.35 -18.91 21.50
CA ASP A 380 -13.36 -20.20 22.21
C ASP A 380 -13.05 -21.31 21.20
N ALA A 381 -12.01 -22.10 21.49
CA ALA A 381 -11.60 -23.22 20.63
C ALA A 381 -12.74 -24.23 20.38
N GLN A 382 -13.67 -24.37 21.33
CA GLN A 382 -14.82 -25.26 21.19
C GLN A 382 -15.77 -24.83 20.05
N LEU A 383 -15.86 -23.54 19.74
CA LEU A 383 -16.66 -23.02 18.62
C LEU A 383 -16.13 -23.45 17.24
N PHE A 384 -14.90 -23.92 17.18
CA PHE A 384 -14.26 -24.39 15.96
C PHE A 384 -14.28 -25.93 15.84
N GLU A 385 -14.87 -26.64 16.80
CA GLU A 385 -15.12 -28.09 16.68
C GLU A 385 -16.13 -28.35 15.55
N HIS A 386 -15.75 -29.23 14.63
CA HIS A 386 -16.56 -29.52 13.47
C HIS A 386 -16.91 -31.00 13.39
N LYS A 387 -18.20 -31.32 13.12
CA LYS A 387 -18.69 -32.70 13.12
C LYS A 387 -18.04 -33.61 12.04
N LYS A 388 -17.51 -33.04 10.96
CA LYS A 388 -17.00 -33.78 9.80
C LYS A 388 -15.52 -33.56 9.54
N LEU A 389 -14.92 -32.50 10.09
CA LEU A 389 -13.56 -32.08 9.80
C LEU A 389 -12.69 -32.31 11.02
N SER A 390 -11.49 -32.81 10.81
CA SER A 390 -10.46 -32.83 11.84
C SER A 390 -9.95 -31.42 12.16
N PRO A 391 -9.32 -31.18 13.31
CA PRO A 391 -8.74 -29.88 13.63
C PRO A 391 -7.75 -29.36 12.56
N GLU A 392 -7.00 -30.26 11.93
CA GLU A 392 -6.11 -29.91 10.81
C GLU A 392 -6.89 -29.43 9.58
N GLN A 393 -7.97 -30.13 9.21
CA GLN A 393 -8.82 -29.75 8.10
C GLN A 393 -9.57 -28.44 8.35
N VAL A 394 -9.94 -28.14 9.61
CA VAL A 394 -10.50 -26.85 9.99
C VAL A 394 -9.49 -25.73 9.76
N ARG A 395 -8.25 -25.90 10.23
CA ARG A 395 -7.17 -24.92 9.99
C ARG A 395 -6.91 -24.72 8.50
N GLN A 396 -6.82 -25.81 7.74
CA GLN A 396 -6.63 -25.78 6.29
C GLN A 396 -7.73 -24.98 5.59
N LEU A 397 -8.99 -25.29 5.87
CA LEU A 397 -10.14 -24.60 5.30
C LEU A 397 -10.09 -23.09 5.60
N MET A 398 -9.90 -22.74 6.86
CA MET A 398 -9.85 -21.33 7.28
C MET A 398 -8.65 -20.59 6.67
N GLN A 399 -7.50 -21.25 6.55
CA GLN A 399 -6.29 -20.65 5.95
C GLN A 399 -6.47 -20.42 4.45
N LEU A 400 -7.05 -21.36 3.73
CA LEU A 400 -7.33 -21.20 2.29
C LEU A 400 -8.35 -20.08 2.04
N ILE A 401 -9.41 -20.00 2.88
CA ILE A 401 -10.39 -18.89 2.83
C ILE A 401 -9.66 -17.56 3.06
N LEU A 402 -8.83 -17.45 4.10
CA LEU A 402 -8.07 -16.24 4.39
C LEU A 402 -7.22 -15.81 3.19
N TRP A 403 -6.46 -16.71 2.58
CA TRP A 403 -5.61 -16.39 1.42
C TRP A 403 -6.42 -15.99 0.18
N LYS A 404 -7.58 -16.61 -0.07
CA LYS A 404 -8.48 -16.18 -1.16
C LYS A 404 -9.03 -14.78 -0.91
N LEU A 405 -9.43 -14.48 0.33
CA LEU A 405 -9.89 -13.16 0.73
C LEU A 405 -8.77 -12.09 0.67
N GLU A 406 -7.50 -12.48 0.88
CA GLU A 406 -6.35 -11.58 0.72
C GLU A 406 -6.12 -11.17 -0.74
N ALA A 407 -6.53 -11.98 -1.69
CA ALA A 407 -6.43 -11.69 -3.12
C ALA A 407 -7.57 -10.82 -3.66
N LEU A 408 -8.66 -10.64 -2.91
CA LEU A 408 -9.78 -9.81 -3.33
C LEU A 408 -9.38 -8.34 -3.45
N ARG A 409 -9.73 -7.74 -4.59
CA ARG A 409 -9.55 -6.31 -4.87
C ARG A 409 -10.76 -5.46 -4.50
N GLN A 410 -11.94 -6.01 -4.72
CA GLN A 410 -13.21 -5.38 -4.37
C GLN A 410 -13.86 -6.22 -3.26
N TRP A 411 -14.38 -5.52 -2.24
CA TRP A 411 -14.88 -6.14 -1.03
C TRP A 411 -16.39 -5.95 -0.91
N ASP A 412 -17.13 -6.94 -1.33
CA ASP A 412 -18.56 -7.03 -1.24
C ASP A 412 -19.00 -8.46 -0.92
N LYS A 413 -20.25 -8.61 -0.48
CA LYS A 413 -20.82 -9.89 -0.07
C LYS A 413 -20.75 -10.97 -1.16
N GLU A 414 -20.97 -10.61 -2.43
CA GLU A 414 -20.99 -11.56 -3.53
C GLU A 414 -19.60 -12.15 -3.75
N ARG A 415 -18.57 -11.31 -3.78
CA ARG A 415 -17.17 -11.73 -3.96
C ARG A 415 -16.62 -12.49 -2.76
N ILE A 416 -16.97 -12.04 -1.54
CA ILE A 416 -16.64 -12.77 -0.31
C ILE A 416 -17.25 -14.18 -0.35
N THR A 417 -18.54 -14.28 -0.71
CA THR A 417 -19.24 -15.57 -0.84
C THR A 417 -18.58 -16.45 -1.88
N GLY A 418 -18.28 -15.90 -3.06
CA GLY A 418 -17.61 -16.62 -4.14
C GLY A 418 -16.22 -17.17 -3.74
N CYS A 419 -15.44 -16.39 -2.96
CA CYS A 419 -14.16 -16.86 -2.44
C CYS A 419 -14.33 -18.05 -1.49
N ILE A 420 -15.28 -17.98 -0.56
CA ILE A 420 -15.53 -19.08 0.39
C ILE A 420 -16.04 -20.31 -0.38
N GLN A 421 -16.95 -20.10 -1.33
CA GLN A 421 -17.51 -21.16 -2.13
C GLN A 421 -16.47 -21.90 -2.96
N ALA A 422 -15.59 -21.18 -3.64
CA ALA A 422 -14.48 -21.78 -4.40
C ALA A 422 -13.57 -22.67 -3.54
N VAL A 423 -13.30 -22.25 -2.30
CA VAL A 423 -12.48 -23.03 -1.37
C VAL A 423 -13.23 -24.29 -0.90
N VAL A 424 -14.48 -24.17 -0.47
CA VAL A 424 -15.23 -25.34 0.02
C VAL A 424 -15.47 -26.37 -1.09
N GLU A 425 -15.74 -25.93 -2.32
CA GLU A 425 -15.89 -26.82 -3.50
C GLU A 425 -14.60 -27.58 -3.80
N SER A 426 -13.45 -26.92 -3.72
CA SER A 426 -12.14 -27.57 -3.96
C SER A 426 -11.79 -28.62 -2.90
N LEU A 427 -12.38 -28.53 -1.73
CA LEU A 427 -12.23 -29.48 -0.62
C LEU A 427 -13.40 -30.49 -0.56
N GLU A 428 -14.27 -30.54 -1.56
CA GLU A 428 -15.47 -31.38 -1.61
C GLU A 428 -16.43 -31.15 -0.44
N LEU A 429 -16.45 -29.91 0.08
CA LEU A 429 -17.31 -29.44 1.17
C LEU A 429 -18.47 -28.61 0.62
N LYS A 430 -19.41 -28.25 1.50
CA LYS A 430 -20.51 -27.34 1.21
C LYS A 430 -20.32 -26.03 1.98
N LEU A 431 -20.86 -24.93 1.44
CA LEU A 431 -20.81 -23.63 2.09
C LEU A 431 -21.26 -23.67 3.56
N ARG A 432 -22.32 -24.45 3.86
CA ARG A 432 -22.83 -24.66 5.23
C ARG A 432 -21.80 -25.30 6.19
N ASP A 433 -20.77 -25.97 5.67
CA ASP A 433 -19.73 -26.58 6.51
C ASP A 433 -18.69 -25.52 6.93
N ALA A 434 -18.48 -24.46 6.15
CA ALA A 434 -17.58 -23.33 6.49
C ALA A 434 -18.26 -22.27 7.38
N MET A 435 -19.58 -22.06 7.23
CA MET A 435 -20.27 -20.93 7.90
C MET A 435 -20.14 -20.92 9.42
N PRO A 436 -20.28 -22.05 10.17
CA PRO A 436 -20.09 -22.02 11.63
C PRO A 436 -18.69 -21.51 12.03
N LEU A 437 -17.65 -21.89 11.30
CA LEU A 437 -16.27 -21.45 11.53
C LEU A 437 -16.13 -19.95 11.28
N MET A 438 -16.78 -19.45 10.23
CA MET A 438 -16.79 -18.01 9.93
C MET A 438 -17.55 -17.23 11.02
N PHE A 439 -18.70 -17.73 11.51
CA PHE A 439 -19.41 -17.13 12.63
C PHE A 439 -18.52 -17.05 13.87
N ALA A 440 -17.90 -18.16 14.26
CA ALA A 440 -16.99 -18.21 15.40
C ALA A 440 -15.84 -17.19 15.27
N ALA A 441 -15.17 -17.15 14.12
CA ALA A 441 -14.03 -16.28 13.89
C ALA A 441 -14.39 -14.80 13.85
N ILE A 442 -15.50 -14.44 13.21
CA ILE A 442 -15.87 -13.05 12.93
C ILE A 442 -16.67 -12.43 14.08
N THR A 443 -17.54 -13.19 14.72
CA THR A 443 -18.46 -12.66 15.74
C THR A 443 -18.15 -13.12 17.16
N GLY A 444 -17.35 -14.17 17.35
CA GLY A 444 -17.10 -14.81 18.65
C GLY A 444 -18.29 -15.67 19.13
N HIS A 445 -19.27 -15.93 18.27
CA HIS A 445 -20.49 -16.67 18.63
C HIS A 445 -20.79 -17.77 17.62
N ALA A 446 -21.56 -18.76 18.02
CA ALA A 446 -22.02 -19.83 17.13
C ALA A 446 -23.05 -19.36 16.09
N SER A 447 -23.76 -18.29 16.39
CA SER A 447 -24.74 -17.64 15.51
C SER A 447 -24.96 -16.18 15.88
N SER A 448 -25.22 -15.34 14.89
CA SER A 448 -25.50 -13.92 15.04
C SER A 448 -26.29 -13.41 13.82
N VAL A 449 -26.09 -12.14 13.42
CA VAL A 449 -26.54 -11.64 12.11
C VAL A 449 -25.80 -12.38 11.00
N SER A 450 -26.24 -12.25 9.75
CA SER A 450 -25.54 -12.90 8.61
C SER A 450 -24.03 -12.58 8.63
N VAL A 451 -23.20 -13.61 8.71
CA VAL A 451 -21.75 -13.44 8.80
C VAL A 451 -21.14 -12.83 7.53
N LEU A 452 -21.74 -13.11 6.37
CA LEU A 452 -21.29 -12.54 5.10
C LEU A 452 -21.54 -11.03 5.03
N ASP A 453 -22.71 -10.58 5.52
CA ASP A 453 -23.01 -9.15 5.66
C ASP A 453 -22.10 -8.52 6.73
N ALA A 454 -21.84 -9.23 7.82
CA ALA A 454 -20.90 -8.77 8.85
C ALA A 454 -19.47 -8.60 8.31
N MET A 455 -18.99 -9.54 7.48
CA MET A 455 -17.68 -9.44 6.84
C MET A 455 -17.60 -8.24 5.89
N GLU A 456 -18.67 -7.98 5.13
CA GLU A 456 -18.74 -6.81 4.24
C GLU A 456 -18.66 -5.51 5.04
N ILE A 457 -19.47 -5.34 6.09
CA ILE A 457 -19.53 -4.14 6.95
C ILE A 457 -18.23 -3.92 7.71
N LEU A 458 -17.63 -4.98 8.28
CA LEU A 458 -16.36 -4.90 9.00
C LEU A 458 -15.17 -4.54 8.07
N GLY A 459 -15.31 -4.85 6.80
CA GLY A 459 -14.26 -4.62 5.80
C GLY A 459 -13.14 -5.67 5.81
N PRO A 460 -12.23 -5.56 4.82
CA PRO A 460 -11.24 -6.59 4.55
C PRO A 460 -10.25 -6.81 5.69
N ASP A 461 -9.69 -5.75 6.26
CA ASP A 461 -8.60 -5.88 7.23
C ASP A 461 -9.10 -6.40 8.58
N MET A 462 -10.27 -5.94 9.05
CA MET A 462 -10.87 -6.46 10.29
C MET A 462 -11.25 -7.94 10.14
N THR A 463 -11.87 -8.31 9.02
CA THR A 463 -12.20 -9.70 8.71
C THR A 463 -10.97 -10.60 8.71
N ARG A 464 -9.91 -10.20 8.00
CA ARG A 464 -8.63 -10.93 7.92
C ARG A 464 -7.94 -11.00 9.28
N PHE A 465 -7.98 -9.93 10.04
CA PHE A 465 -7.39 -9.87 11.38
C PHE A 465 -8.04 -10.90 12.31
N ARG A 466 -9.36 -10.94 12.36
CA ARG A 466 -10.10 -11.92 13.19
C ARG A 466 -9.91 -13.36 12.74
N LEU A 467 -9.85 -13.62 11.44
CA LEU A 467 -9.52 -14.95 10.91
C LEU A 467 -8.12 -15.39 11.31
N ARG A 468 -7.12 -14.46 11.31
CA ARG A 468 -5.77 -14.76 11.78
C ARG A 468 -5.74 -15.07 13.28
N GLN A 469 -6.45 -14.28 14.09
CA GLN A 469 -6.56 -14.56 15.53
C GLN A 469 -7.17 -15.95 15.81
N ALA A 470 -8.21 -16.32 15.06
CA ALA A 470 -8.81 -17.64 15.15
C ALA A 470 -7.83 -18.76 14.74
N LEU A 471 -7.10 -18.58 13.64
CA LEU A 471 -6.07 -19.52 13.20
C LEU A 471 -4.92 -19.66 14.23
N GLU A 472 -4.52 -18.56 14.84
CA GLU A 472 -3.49 -18.55 15.89
C GLU A 472 -3.97 -19.32 17.13
N LEU A 473 -5.21 -19.10 17.59
CA LEU A 473 -5.83 -19.87 18.66
C LEU A 473 -5.84 -21.38 18.38
N LEU A 474 -6.04 -21.76 17.11
CA LEU A 474 -6.07 -23.16 16.67
C LEU A 474 -4.67 -23.75 16.43
N GLY A 475 -3.60 -23.02 16.77
CA GLY A 475 -2.21 -23.48 16.67
C GLY A 475 -1.52 -23.15 15.35
N GLY A 476 -2.16 -22.38 14.46
CA GLY A 476 -1.59 -21.93 13.19
C GLY A 476 -1.28 -23.07 12.21
N ALA A 477 -0.35 -22.83 11.28
CA ALA A 477 0.12 -23.80 10.31
C ALA A 477 1.64 -23.95 10.35
N SER A 478 2.13 -25.16 10.31
CA SER A 478 3.56 -25.46 10.18
C SER A 478 4.08 -25.06 8.78
N LYS A 479 5.39 -24.88 8.65
CA LYS A 479 6.01 -24.56 7.34
C LYS A 479 5.73 -25.62 6.26
N LYS A 480 5.51 -26.88 6.65
CA LYS A 480 5.17 -27.97 5.75
C LYS A 480 3.74 -27.84 5.27
N GLU A 481 2.79 -27.67 6.20
CA GLU A 481 1.36 -27.46 5.89
C GLU A 481 1.17 -26.23 4.98
N VAL A 482 1.84 -25.11 5.28
CA VAL A 482 1.79 -23.90 4.42
C VAL A 482 2.15 -24.23 2.97
N LYS A 483 3.26 -24.93 2.73
CA LYS A 483 3.69 -25.30 1.36
C LYS A 483 2.72 -26.24 0.65
N GLU A 484 2.09 -27.14 1.38
CA GLU A 484 1.08 -28.05 0.81
C GLU A 484 -0.21 -27.29 0.46
N TRP A 485 -0.66 -26.41 1.37
CA TRP A 485 -1.87 -25.60 1.18
C TRP A 485 -1.71 -24.52 0.11
N GLU A 486 -0.50 -23.95 -0.05
CA GLU A 486 -0.21 -23.04 -1.18
C GLU A 486 -0.36 -23.72 -2.55
N LYS A 487 0.00 -25.00 -2.68
CA LYS A 487 -0.23 -25.75 -3.91
C LYS A 487 -1.72 -25.96 -4.19
N LEU A 488 -2.50 -26.26 -3.14
CA LEU A 488 -3.96 -26.36 -3.26
C LEU A 488 -4.57 -25.01 -3.65
N LEU A 489 -4.12 -23.92 -3.01
CA LEU A 489 -4.57 -22.58 -3.36
C LEU A 489 -4.33 -22.24 -4.83
N ALA A 490 -3.15 -22.60 -5.36
CA ALA A 490 -2.82 -22.39 -6.78
C ALA A 490 -3.77 -23.14 -7.73
N ALA A 491 -4.23 -24.33 -7.34
CA ALA A 491 -5.23 -25.08 -8.10
C ALA A 491 -6.64 -24.47 -8.06
N ILE A 492 -6.97 -23.73 -6.98
CA ILE A 492 -8.26 -23.02 -6.82
C ILE A 492 -8.26 -21.68 -7.59
N ALA A 493 -7.12 -21.17 -8.01
CA ALA A 493 -6.97 -19.87 -8.65
C ALA A 493 -7.37 -19.85 -10.13
N GLY A 494 -7.76 -21.00 -10.68
CA GLY A 494 -8.27 -21.16 -12.04
C GLY A 494 -9.70 -20.68 -12.24
#